data_d3699e4f0ea122cbf44fd1ab1ae0fafc
#
_entry.id   d3699e4f0ea122cbf44fd1ab1ae0fafc
#
_cell.length_a   1.000
_cell.length_b   1.000
_cell.length_c   1.000
_cell.angle_alpha   90.00
_cell.angle_beta   90.00
_cell.angle_gamma   90.00
#
_symmetry.space_group_name_H-M   'P 1'
#
loop_
_entity.id
_entity.type
_entity.pdbx_description
1 polymer ?
#
loop_
_entity_poly.entity_id
_entity_poly.type
_entity_poly.pdbx_seq_one_letter_code
_entity_poly.pdbx_strand_id
1 'polypeptide(L)'
;MKLAASALATLVVLVLSDDSPARSVATWTKISPGGKTRCARGGAYSFWLRRGDPKKLMIFFQGGGGCFDQRSCAPGSTWFDDRVDARDDPGYSGGILDGNDAQNPLRDWSVAFIPSCTGDVHTGTRVVRYGRLRVHQKGFVNARAALTRTYRDFPSPDTVFVTGCSAGSVGSAFHADSIIRRYPRARVTQLGDSLAFLFHRPISLAAWGTHSVFPPFFRIRNRRWTMVEFLTRLTKAHPKVTFARFNHASDDVQERFYAALGPDPSGFEPRLRAAERVLKQRPNYRSYLACGGNHCALERYEFDSLRVEGVLLRDWVADLARGRDVRCPTCR
;
A
#
# COMPACT_ATOMS: atom_id res chain seq x y z
N MET A 1 -58.74 67.75 0.68
CA MET A 1 -57.30 67.54 0.44
C MET A 1 -56.82 66.35 1.29
N LYS A 2 -56.63 65.20 0.68
CA LYS A 2 -56.15 63.99 1.36
C LYS A 2 -54.69 63.81 0.94
N LEU A 3 -53.78 63.92 1.87
CA LEU A 3 -52.33 63.61 1.68
C LEU A 3 -52.13 62.10 1.73
N ALA A 4 -51.60 61.54 0.67
CA ALA A 4 -51.16 60.19 0.62
C ALA A 4 -49.67 60.09 1.05
N ALA A 5 -49.40 59.32 2.09
CA ALA A 5 -48.03 59.01 2.53
C ALA A 5 -47.52 57.76 1.82
N SER A 6 -46.46 57.91 1.01
CA SER A 6 -45.76 56.79 0.38
C SER A 6 -44.71 56.23 1.34
N ALA A 7 -44.88 55.01 1.74
CA ALA A 7 -43.85 54.26 2.50
C ALA A 7 -42.83 53.65 1.55
N LEU A 8 -41.58 54.08 1.66
CA LEU A 8 -40.39 53.42 0.95
C LEU A 8 -39.96 52.21 1.77
N ALA A 9 -40.13 51.02 1.23
CA ALA A 9 -39.59 49.79 1.80
C ALA A 9 -38.12 49.61 1.35
N THR A 10 -37.21 49.76 2.26
CA THR A 10 -35.76 49.50 2.03
C THR A 10 -35.50 47.99 2.09
N LEU A 11 -35.18 47.37 0.96
CA LEU A 11 -34.79 45.96 0.86
C LEU A 11 -33.33 45.81 1.33
N VAL A 12 -33.10 45.25 2.51
CA VAL A 12 -31.75 44.90 2.98
C VAL A 12 -31.40 43.54 2.40
N VAL A 13 -30.50 43.51 1.40
CA VAL A 13 -29.88 42.26 0.88
C VAL A 13 -28.77 41.87 1.80
N LEU A 14 -28.98 40.82 2.61
CA LEU A 14 -27.95 40.16 3.37
C LEU A 14 -27.10 39.33 2.40
N VAL A 15 -25.91 39.82 2.07
CA VAL A 15 -24.86 39.02 1.41
C VAL A 15 -24.26 38.10 2.46
N LEU A 16 -24.67 36.82 2.46
CA LEU A 16 -24.01 35.77 3.23
C LEU A 16 -22.65 35.51 2.56
N SER A 17 -21.59 36.00 3.18
CA SER A 17 -20.23 35.62 2.78
C SER A 17 -20.04 34.11 3.06
N ASP A 18 -19.88 33.32 2.01
CA ASP A 18 -19.54 31.91 2.11
C ASP A 18 -18.05 31.82 2.48
N ASP A 19 -17.75 31.93 3.78
CA ASP A 19 -16.42 31.70 4.35
C ASP A 19 -16.12 30.19 4.39
N SER A 20 -16.16 29.55 3.22
CA SER A 20 -15.56 28.21 3.09
C SER A 20 -14.05 28.37 3.20
N PRO A 21 -13.39 27.75 4.20
CA PRO A 21 -11.94 27.89 4.35
C PRO A 21 -11.28 27.40 3.06
N ALA A 22 -10.42 28.25 2.48
CA ALA A 22 -9.63 27.91 1.31
C ALA A 22 -8.93 26.58 1.58
N ARG A 23 -9.27 25.52 0.82
CA ARG A 23 -8.68 24.21 0.95
C ARG A 23 -7.17 24.33 0.70
N SER A 24 -6.38 24.06 1.73
CA SER A 24 -4.92 24.00 1.58
C SER A 24 -4.57 22.89 0.57
N VAL A 25 -3.68 23.20 -0.37
CA VAL A 25 -3.08 22.22 -1.26
C VAL A 25 -2.48 21.09 -0.41
N ALA A 26 -2.73 19.85 -0.79
CA ALA A 26 -2.24 18.68 -0.08
C ALA A 26 -0.71 18.66 -0.07
N THR A 27 -0.10 19.06 1.05
CA THR A 27 1.36 19.23 1.15
C THR A 27 2.02 17.99 1.74
N TRP A 28 3.02 17.47 1.06
CA TRP A 28 3.85 16.38 1.53
C TRP A 28 5.09 16.89 2.28
N THR A 29 5.35 16.29 3.43
CA THR A 29 6.56 16.57 4.23
C THR A 29 7.53 15.40 4.10
N LYS A 30 8.68 15.62 3.48
CA LYS A 30 9.77 14.64 3.40
C LYS A 30 10.50 14.55 4.73
N ILE A 31 10.75 13.33 5.21
CA ILE A 31 11.39 13.05 6.49
C ILE A 31 12.52 12.06 6.27
N SER A 32 13.73 12.43 6.71
CA SER A 32 14.92 11.57 6.70
C SER A 32 15.22 11.13 8.13
N PRO A 33 14.87 9.88 8.52
CA PRO A 33 14.98 9.44 9.91
C PRO A 33 16.44 9.23 10.37
N GLY A 34 17.36 9.01 9.46
CA GLY A 34 18.77 8.76 9.80
C GLY A 34 18.99 7.43 10.54
N GLY A 35 19.96 7.42 11.47
CA GLY A 35 20.24 6.25 12.31
C GLY A 35 20.65 5.00 11.52
N LYS A 36 19.92 3.89 11.73
CA LYS A 36 20.18 2.59 11.08
C LYS A 36 19.52 2.43 9.72
N THR A 37 18.70 3.40 9.28
CA THR A 37 18.02 3.33 7.98
C THR A 37 19.00 3.52 6.83
N ARG A 38 18.86 2.74 5.76
CA ARG A 38 19.71 2.81 4.56
C ARG A 38 18.95 2.28 3.35
N CYS A 39 19.21 2.87 2.19
CA CYS A 39 18.89 2.25 0.90
C CYS A 39 19.94 1.20 0.50
N ALA A 40 19.67 0.43 -0.54
CA ALA A 40 20.46 -0.75 -0.93
C ALA A 40 21.96 -0.47 -1.09
N ARG A 41 22.33 0.69 -1.58
CA ARG A 41 23.76 1.09 -1.79
C ARG A 41 24.38 1.83 -0.60
N GLY A 42 23.68 1.90 0.55
CA GLY A 42 24.13 2.60 1.73
C GLY A 42 23.74 4.08 1.80
N GLY A 43 23.04 4.59 0.78
CA GLY A 43 22.52 5.96 0.75
C GLY A 43 21.43 6.20 1.80
N ALA A 44 21.11 7.47 1.99
CA ALA A 44 20.09 7.91 2.93
C ALA A 44 18.69 7.39 2.53
N TYR A 45 17.88 7.09 3.53
CA TYR A 45 16.48 6.77 3.38
C TYR A 45 15.60 7.94 3.79
N SER A 46 14.53 8.17 3.06
CA SER A 46 13.50 9.15 3.40
C SER A 46 12.11 8.55 3.15
N PHE A 47 11.11 9.12 3.80
CA PHE A 47 9.70 8.81 3.59
C PHE A 47 8.88 10.10 3.69
N TRP A 48 7.58 10.07 3.36
CA TRP A 48 6.74 11.26 3.35
C TRP A 48 5.52 11.11 4.23
N LEU A 49 5.09 12.22 4.82
CA LEU A 49 3.82 12.37 5.51
C LEU A 49 3.00 13.48 4.85
N ARG A 50 1.71 13.24 4.66
CA ARG A 50 0.71 14.24 4.33
C ARG A 50 -0.29 14.34 5.47
N ARG A 51 -0.54 15.54 5.96
CA ARG A 51 -1.56 15.79 6.96
C ARG A 51 -2.90 16.08 6.28
N GLY A 52 -3.92 15.37 6.69
CA GLY A 52 -5.31 15.53 6.34
C GLY A 52 -6.14 15.36 7.59
N ASP A 53 -7.29 14.69 7.50
CA ASP A 53 -8.11 14.32 8.64
C ASP A 53 -7.31 13.42 9.60
N PRO A 54 -7.05 13.85 10.85
CA PRO A 54 -6.26 13.06 11.81
C PRO A 54 -6.95 11.77 12.27
N LYS A 55 -8.25 11.65 12.00
CA LYS A 55 -9.06 10.47 12.31
C LYS A 55 -9.00 9.38 11.23
N LYS A 56 -8.48 9.72 10.04
CA LYS A 56 -8.38 8.84 8.89
C LYS A 56 -6.92 8.75 8.44
N LEU A 57 -6.31 7.59 8.60
CA LEU A 57 -4.90 7.37 8.28
C LEU A 57 -4.76 6.32 7.19
N MET A 58 -4.13 6.67 6.09
CA MET A 58 -3.61 5.73 5.09
C MET A 58 -2.12 5.51 5.31
N ILE A 59 -1.69 4.26 5.35
CA ILE A 59 -0.29 3.85 5.38
C ILE A 59 -0.01 3.14 4.06
N PHE A 60 0.70 3.81 3.16
CA PHE A 60 1.00 3.33 1.82
C PHE A 60 2.46 2.89 1.70
N PHE A 61 2.68 1.62 1.38
CA PHE A 61 4.00 1.07 1.08
C PHE A 61 4.21 1.10 -0.43
N GLN A 62 5.23 1.83 -0.88
CA GLN A 62 5.57 1.93 -2.31
C GLN A 62 6.09 0.60 -2.85
N GLY A 63 5.79 0.32 -4.11
CA GLY A 63 6.46 -0.70 -4.91
C GLY A 63 7.96 -0.41 -5.06
N GLY A 64 8.63 -1.18 -5.89
CA GLY A 64 10.06 -0.98 -6.15
C GLY A 64 10.79 -2.30 -6.32
N GLY A 65 10.08 -3.37 -6.65
CA GLY A 65 10.66 -4.66 -7.03
C GLY A 65 11.41 -5.39 -5.93
N GLY A 66 12.33 -6.27 -6.34
CA GLY A 66 13.14 -7.07 -5.43
C GLY A 66 14.42 -7.57 -6.05
N CYS A 67 15.46 -7.79 -5.23
CA CYS A 67 16.71 -8.38 -5.69
C CYS A 67 17.15 -9.54 -4.78
N PHE A 68 17.61 -10.63 -5.38
CA PHE A 68 17.80 -11.90 -4.69
C PHE A 68 19.05 -12.67 -5.09
N ASP A 69 19.84 -12.15 -6.05
CA ASP A 69 21.11 -12.71 -6.50
C ASP A 69 22.06 -11.61 -7.00
N GLN A 70 23.26 -11.98 -7.44
CA GLN A 70 24.25 -11.03 -7.91
C GLN A 70 23.79 -10.23 -9.14
N ARG A 71 23.03 -10.86 -10.05
CA ARG A 71 22.54 -10.23 -11.28
C ARG A 71 21.41 -9.24 -10.96
N SER A 72 20.39 -9.69 -10.24
CA SER A 72 19.24 -8.86 -9.89
C SER A 72 19.62 -7.72 -8.94
N CYS A 73 20.66 -7.88 -8.11
CA CYS A 73 21.16 -6.85 -7.18
C CYS A 73 22.33 -6.01 -7.76
N ALA A 74 22.71 -6.16 -9.02
CA ALA A 74 23.78 -5.38 -9.62
C ALA A 74 23.43 -3.87 -9.68
N PRO A 75 24.42 -2.96 -9.65
CA PRO A 75 24.17 -1.53 -9.93
C PRO A 75 23.54 -1.35 -11.31
N GLY A 76 22.52 -0.48 -11.41
CA GLY A 76 21.77 -0.26 -12.65
C GLY A 76 20.77 -1.39 -12.99
N SER A 77 20.57 -2.35 -12.10
CA SER A 77 19.56 -3.40 -12.28
C SER A 77 18.16 -2.80 -12.40
N THR A 78 17.35 -3.35 -13.30
CA THR A 78 15.93 -2.99 -13.47
C THR A 78 14.99 -3.87 -12.61
N TRP A 79 15.56 -4.71 -11.72
CA TRP A 79 14.77 -5.58 -10.86
C TRP A 79 14.25 -4.89 -9.61
N PHE A 80 14.91 -3.79 -9.20
CA PHE A 80 14.48 -3.05 -8.01
C PHE A 80 15.00 -1.62 -7.99
N ASP A 81 14.35 -0.76 -7.22
CA ASP A 81 14.81 0.59 -6.88
C ASP A 81 15.83 0.53 -5.75
N ASP A 82 17.02 1.08 -5.95
CA ASP A 82 18.16 0.98 -5.02
C ASP A 82 18.42 2.26 -4.20
N ARG A 83 17.60 3.31 -4.41
CA ARG A 83 17.68 4.61 -3.73
C ARG A 83 16.30 5.25 -3.59
N VAL A 84 16.20 6.27 -2.75
CA VAL A 84 15.06 7.20 -2.72
C VAL A 84 15.51 8.49 -3.37
N ASP A 85 14.82 8.90 -4.44
CA ASP A 85 15.12 10.13 -5.18
C ASP A 85 13.84 10.96 -5.48
N ALA A 86 13.91 11.89 -6.44
CA ALA A 86 12.79 12.76 -6.78
C ALA A 86 11.59 12.01 -7.41
N ARG A 87 11.83 10.83 -8.00
CA ARG A 87 10.77 10.00 -8.59
C ARG A 87 9.88 9.34 -7.56
N ASP A 88 10.35 9.26 -6.31
CA ASP A 88 9.59 8.70 -5.19
C ASP A 88 8.74 9.75 -4.47
N ASP A 89 8.76 11.01 -4.92
CA ASP A 89 7.93 12.05 -4.31
C ASP A 89 6.45 11.79 -4.63
N PRO A 90 5.64 11.44 -3.60
CA PRO A 90 4.22 11.12 -3.82
C PRO A 90 3.38 12.33 -4.25
N GLY A 91 3.92 13.53 -4.22
CA GLY A 91 3.27 14.72 -4.76
C GLY A 91 3.03 14.66 -6.28
N TYR A 92 3.75 13.79 -6.98
CA TYR A 92 3.58 13.54 -8.42
C TYR A 92 2.80 12.25 -8.73
N SER A 93 2.34 11.52 -7.71
CA SER A 93 1.53 10.31 -7.89
C SER A 93 0.07 10.65 -8.16
N GLY A 94 -0.59 9.84 -8.98
CA GLY A 94 -2.03 9.93 -9.24
C GLY A 94 -2.87 9.01 -8.35
N GLY A 95 -4.11 8.79 -8.76
CA GLY A 95 -5.04 7.86 -8.15
C GLY A 95 -5.25 8.11 -6.66
N ILE A 96 -5.15 7.08 -5.85
CA ILE A 96 -5.42 7.14 -4.40
C ILE A 96 -4.52 8.13 -3.63
N LEU A 97 -3.33 8.47 -4.16
CA LEU A 97 -2.36 9.37 -3.54
C LEU A 97 -2.60 10.83 -3.91
N ASP A 98 -3.35 11.12 -4.97
CA ASP A 98 -3.65 12.50 -5.38
C ASP A 98 -4.62 13.16 -4.38
N GLY A 99 -4.07 14.02 -3.55
CA GLY A 99 -4.85 14.81 -2.60
C GLY A 99 -5.58 16.01 -3.22
N ASN A 100 -5.25 16.37 -4.47
CA ASN A 100 -5.87 17.49 -5.17
C ASN A 100 -7.02 17.04 -6.07
N ASP A 101 -7.10 15.75 -6.41
CA ASP A 101 -8.21 15.22 -7.19
C ASP A 101 -9.51 15.23 -6.39
N ALA A 102 -10.50 15.99 -6.89
CA ALA A 102 -11.82 16.09 -6.28
C ALA A 102 -12.58 14.76 -6.27
N GLN A 103 -12.26 13.87 -7.20
CA GLN A 103 -12.90 12.56 -7.31
C GLN A 103 -12.25 11.49 -6.43
N ASN A 104 -11.03 11.72 -5.92
CA ASN A 104 -10.38 10.78 -5.02
C ASN A 104 -11.11 10.73 -3.66
N PRO A 105 -11.77 9.63 -3.30
CA PRO A 105 -12.54 9.50 -2.06
C PRO A 105 -11.70 9.47 -0.79
N LEU A 106 -10.37 9.37 -0.91
CA LEU A 106 -9.41 9.37 0.20
C LEU A 106 -8.51 10.62 0.21
N ARG A 107 -8.84 11.65 -0.59
CA ARG A 107 -8.03 12.87 -0.72
C ARG A 107 -7.81 13.62 0.59
N ASP A 108 -8.77 13.56 1.50
CA ASP A 108 -8.74 14.22 2.80
C ASP A 108 -8.06 13.40 3.91
N TRP A 109 -7.60 12.19 3.61
CA TRP A 109 -6.93 11.35 4.58
C TRP A 109 -5.52 11.83 4.89
N SER A 110 -5.10 11.66 6.15
CA SER A 110 -3.68 11.72 6.49
C SER A 110 -2.97 10.51 5.88
N VAL A 111 -1.76 10.71 5.33
CA VAL A 111 -1.04 9.64 4.62
C VAL A 111 0.40 9.54 5.12
N ALA A 112 0.85 8.30 5.37
CA ALA A 112 2.24 7.96 5.49
C ALA A 112 2.65 7.17 4.24
N PHE A 113 3.53 7.73 3.41
CA PHE A 113 4.08 7.10 2.22
C PHE A 113 5.48 6.57 2.51
N ILE A 114 5.67 5.25 2.39
CA ILE A 114 6.86 4.50 2.80
C ILE A 114 7.54 3.93 1.56
N PRO A 115 8.58 4.56 1.00
CA PRO A 115 9.26 4.12 -0.20
C PRO A 115 10.01 2.80 -0.02
N SER A 116 10.19 2.11 -1.15
CA SER A 116 11.05 0.94 -1.29
C SER A 116 12.38 1.33 -1.93
N CYS A 117 13.50 0.97 -1.31
CA CYS A 117 14.82 1.21 -1.90
C CYS A 117 15.85 0.13 -1.50
N THR A 118 15.40 -1.06 -1.10
CA THR A 118 16.25 -2.08 -0.51
C THR A 118 16.14 -3.44 -1.18
N GLY A 119 15.19 -3.62 -2.12
CA GLY A 119 15.01 -4.85 -2.88
C GLY A 119 14.61 -6.07 -2.05
N ASP A 120 13.98 -5.87 -0.88
CA ASP A 120 13.64 -6.92 0.09
C ASP A 120 12.16 -6.86 0.53
N VAL A 121 11.31 -6.26 -0.29
CA VAL A 121 9.86 -6.12 -0.10
C VAL A 121 9.45 -5.61 1.29
N HIS A 122 10.21 -4.64 1.82
CA HIS A 122 10.04 -4.03 3.16
C HIS A 122 10.24 -4.96 4.36
N THR A 123 10.97 -6.08 4.19
CA THR A 123 11.07 -7.11 5.26
C THR A 123 12.48 -7.39 5.75
N GLY A 124 13.50 -6.92 5.07
CA GLY A 124 14.90 -7.23 5.36
C GLY A 124 15.47 -6.44 6.56
N THR A 125 16.42 -7.07 7.25
CA THR A 125 17.09 -6.51 8.43
C THR A 125 18.62 -6.50 8.32
N ARG A 126 19.18 -7.03 7.23
CA ARG A 126 20.61 -7.36 7.12
C ARG A 126 21.31 -6.60 5.99
N VAL A 127 22.64 -6.61 6.03
CA VAL A 127 23.49 -6.38 4.86
C VAL A 127 23.85 -7.73 4.30
N VAL A 128 23.49 -7.96 3.03
CA VAL A 128 23.70 -9.24 2.34
C VAL A 128 24.81 -9.10 1.33
N ARG A 129 25.60 -10.16 1.18
CA ARG A 129 26.62 -10.27 0.13
C ARG A 129 26.12 -11.19 -0.99
N TYR A 130 26.14 -10.66 -2.21
CA TYR A 130 25.90 -11.41 -3.45
C TYR A 130 27.19 -11.36 -4.28
N GLY A 131 28.06 -12.35 -4.12
CA GLY A 131 29.42 -12.30 -4.64
C GLY A 131 30.21 -11.12 -4.03
N ARG A 132 30.67 -10.19 -4.87
CA ARG A 132 31.37 -8.95 -4.44
C ARG A 132 30.43 -7.83 -4.04
N LEU A 133 29.14 -7.94 -4.34
CA LEU A 133 28.16 -6.89 -4.02
C LEU A 133 27.77 -6.94 -2.55
N ARG A 134 27.71 -5.77 -1.93
CA ARG A 134 27.10 -5.57 -0.60
C ARG A 134 25.80 -4.79 -0.78
N VAL A 135 24.70 -5.35 -0.33
CA VAL A 135 23.37 -4.79 -0.45
C VAL A 135 22.77 -4.61 0.94
N HIS A 136 22.36 -3.40 1.26
CA HIS A 136 21.67 -3.09 2.51
C HIS A 136 20.19 -3.45 2.38
N GLN A 137 19.85 -4.71 2.60
CA GLN A 137 18.47 -5.16 2.67
C GLN A 137 17.90 -4.82 4.05
N LYS A 138 17.48 -3.56 4.19
CA LYS A 138 17.07 -2.89 5.43
C LYS A 138 15.60 -2.41 5.39
N GLY A 139 14.78 -3.00 4.52
CA GLY A 139 13.40 -2.56 4.32
C GLY A 139 12.56 -2.61 5.59
N PHE A 140 12.72 -3.63 6.43
CA PHE A 140 12.06 -3.67 7.74
C PHE A 140 12.51 -2.52 8.65
N VAL A 141 13.81 -2.23 8.68
CA VAL A 141 14.37 -1.15 9.52
C VAL A 141 13.84 0.21 9.06
N ASN A 142 13.80 0.43 7.74
CA ASN A 142 13.27 1.64 7.12
C ASN A 142 11.76 1.80 7.42
N ALA A 143 10.98 0.77 7.15
CA ALA A 143 9.54 0.74 7.43
C ALA A 143 9.24 1.00 8.91
N ARG A 144 9.99 0.36 9.84
CA ARG A 144 9.82 0.59 11.27
C ARG A 144 10.13 2.01 11.70
N ALA A 145 11.14 2.65 11.11
CA ALA A 145 11.46 4.05 11.39
C ALA A 145 10.32 4.98 10.91
N ALA A 146 9.81 4.76 9.69
CA ALA A 146 8.66 5.48 9.16
C ALA A 146 7.40 5.29 10.02
N LEU A 147 7.06 4.04 10.36
CA LEU A 147 5.92 3.69 11.21
C LEU A 147 6.02 4.30 12.60
N THR A 148 7.22 4.30 13.21
CA THR A 148 7.43 4.92 14.55
C THR A 148 7.11 6.41 14.50
N ARG A 149 7.52 7.11 13.44
CA ARG A 149 7.18 8.52 13.25
C ARG A 149 5.68 8.69 12.99
N THR A 150 5.08 7.87 12.13
CA THR A 150 3.65 7.88 11.84
C THR A 150 2.81 7.69 13.13
N TYR A 151 3.20 6.76 13.99
CA TYR A 151 2.50 6.48 15.25
C TYR A 151 2.54 7.65 16.24
N ARG A 152 3.62 8.43 16.19
CA ARG A 152 3.75 9.66 17.00
C ARG A 152 2.89 10.79 16.46
N ASP A 153 2.89 10.97 15.14
CA ASP A 153 2.21 12.08 14.47
C ASP A 153 0.70 11.84 14.35
N PHE A 154 0.27 10.57 14.33
CA PHE A 154 -1.14 10.14 14.26
C PHE A 154 -1.43 9.10 15.36
N PRO A 155 -1.55 9.53 16.64
CA PRO A 155 -1.60 8.60 17.77
C PRO A 155 -2.93 7.84 17.90
N SER A 156 -4.04 8.37 17.38
CA SER A 156 -5.40 7.85 17.64
C SER A 156 -6.35 8.07 16.46
N PRO A 157 -6.05 7.51 15.26
CA PRO A 157 -7.00 7.51 14.16
C PRO A 157 -8.18 6.59 14.49
N ASP A 158 -9.37 6.91 13.96
CA ASP A 158 -10.55 6.05 14.07
C ASP A 158 -10.57 4.98 12.96
N THR A 159 -9.94 5.30 11.81
CA THR A 159 -9.83 4.40 10.67
C THR A 159 -8.40 4.39 10.13
N VAL A 160 -7.89 3.18 9.87
CA VAL A 160 -6.55 2.97 9.30
C VAL A 160 -6.67 2.09 8.06
N PHE A 161 -6.23 2.61 6.93
CA PHE A 161 -6.14 1.87 5.67
C PHE A 161 -4.67 1.58 5.36
N VAL A 162 -4.30 0.30 5.41
CA VAL A 162 -2.92 -0.16 5.14
C VAL A 162 -2.88 -0.72 3.74
N THR A 163 -2.10 -0.14 2.87
CA THR A 163 -2.04 -0.57 1.46
C THR A 163 -0.65 -0.42 0.88
N GLY A 164 -0.49 -0.81 -0.37
CA GLY A 164 0.75 -0.67 -1.12
C GLY A 164 0.71 -1.46 -2.41
N CYS A 165 1.59 -1.11 -3.33
CA CYS A 165 1.72 -1.69 -4.65
C CYS A 165 2.91 -2.66 -4.70
N SER A 166 2.78 -3.82 -5.42
CA SER A 166 3.91 -4.70 -5.75
C SER A 166 4.70 -5.16 -4.52
N ALA A 167 6.00 -4.85 -4.45
CA ALA A 167 6.82 -5.07 -3.25
C ALA A 167 6.20 -4.43 -2.00
N GLY A 168 5.55 -3.28 -2.15
CA GLY A 168 4.86 -2.59 -1.07
C GLY A 168 3.57 -3.30 -0.64
N SER A 169 2.91 -4.04 -1.52
CA SER A 169 1.77 -4.88 -1.15
C SER A 169 2.19 -5.99 -0.18
N VAL A 170 3.37 -6.59 -0.39
CA VAL A 170 3.98 -7.53 0.56
C VAL A 170 4.31 -6.82 1.88
N GLY A 171 4.92 -5.63 1.80
CA GLY A 171 5.20 -4.80 2.98
C GLY A 171 3.95 -4.48 3.78
N SER A 172 2.86 -4.05 3.12
CA SER A 172 1.59 -3.74 3.77
C SER A 172 1.00 -4.92 4.53
N ALA A 173 1.01 -6.12 3.92
CA ALA A 173 0.55 -7.35 4.57
C ALA A 173 1.48 -7.77 5.72
N PHE A 174 2.80 -7.67 5.52
CA PHE A 174 3.80 -8.08 6.52
C PHE A 174 3.74 -7.21 7.79
N HIS A 175 3.59 -5.90 7.63
CA HIS A 175 3.51 -4.96 8.74
C HIS A 175 2.10 -4.82 9.36
N ALA A 176 1.06 -5.40 8.74
CA ALA A 176 -0.33 -5.27 9.19
C ALA A 176 -0.52 -5.67 10.66
N ASP A 177 0.04 -6.79 11.10
CA ASP A 177 -0.08 -7.24 12.51
C ASP A 177 0.41 -6.16 13.49
N SER A 178 1.55 -5.56 13.24
CA SER A 178 2.11 -4.52 14.12
C SER A 178 1.29 -3.22 14.09
N ILE A 179 0.71 -2.88 12.95
CA ILE A 179 -0.16 -1.71 12.80
C ILE A 179 -1.49 -1.93 13.51
N ILE A 180 -2.10 -3.11 13.34
CA ILE A 180 -3.35 -3.49 14.03
C ILE A 180 -3.16 -3.43 15.56
N ARG A 181 -2.07 -3.99 16.06
CA ARG A 181 -1.74 -3.95 17.50
C ARG A 181 -1.50 -2.54 18.01
N ARG A 182 -0.96 -1.65 17.18
CA ARG A 182 -0.73 -0.25 17.56
C ARG A 182 -2.02 0.56 17.65
N TYR A 183 -3.02 0.21 16.83
CA TYR A 183 -4.30 0.90 16.78
C TYR A 183 -5.48 -0.02 17.14
N PRO A 184 -5.54 -0.54 18.38
CA PRO A 184 -6.51 -1.58 18.76
C PRO A 184 -7.96 -1.12 18.77
N ARG A 185 -8.19 0.20 18.77
CA ARG A 185 -9.52 0.82 18.73
C ARG A 185 -9.92 1.30 17.34
N ALA A 186 -8.98 1.39 16.42
CA ALA A 186 -9.26 1.82 15.06
C ALA A 186 -9.88 0.68 14.24
N ARG A 187 -10.73 1.05 13.29
CA ARG A 187 -11.10 0.15 12.20
C ARG A 187 -9.91 0.05 11.25
N VAL A 188 -9.36 -1.14 11.12
CA VAL A 188 -8.22 -1.38 10.24
C VAL A 188 -8.68 -2.21 9.04
N THR A 189 -8.24 -1.82 7.84
CA THR A 189 -8.38 -2.59 6.60
C THR A 189 -7.01 -2.67 5.93
N GLN A 190 -6.66 -3.83 5.39
CA GLN A 190 -5.44 -4.02 4.59
C GLN A 190 -5.81 -4.41 3.16
N LEU A 191 -5.21 -3.74 2.17
CA LEU A 191 -5.33 -4.05 0.76
C LEU A 191 -3.94 -4.14 0.12
N GLY A 192 -3.62 -5.26 -0.51
CA GLY A 192 -2.43 -5.38 -1.35
C GLY A 192 -2.78 -5.22 -2.82
N ASP A 193 -2.17 -4.23 -3.48
CA ASP A 193 -2.27 -4.00 -4.91
C ASP A 193 -1.17 -4.77 -5.64
N SER A 194 -1.52 -5.64 -6.58
CA SER A 194 -0.61 -6.58 -7.25
C SER A 194 0.12 -7.49 -6.24
N LEU A 195 -0.63 -8.14 -5.35
CA LEU A 195 -0.14 -9.04 -4.32
C LEU A 195 -0.42 -10.51 -4.68
N ALA A 196 0.29 -11.09 -5.64
CA ALA A 196 0.28 -12.54 -5.84
C ALA A 196 1.42 -13.22 -5.07
N PHE A 197 2.65 -12.77 -5.27
CA PHE A 197 3.87 -13.30 -4.63
C PHE A 197 3.94 -14.84 -4.68
N LEU A 198 3.76 -15.37 -5.90
CA LEU A 198 3.66 -16.80 -6.17
C LEU A 198 5.03 -17.38 -6.59
N PHE A 199 5.94 -17.56 -5.66
CA PHE A 199 7.27 -18.08 -5.98
C PHE A 199 7.43 -19.52 -5.51
N HIS A 200 8.00 -20.35 -6.40
CA HIS A 200 8.32 -21.74 -6.11
C HIS A 200 9.69 -21.93 -5.43
N ARG A 201 10.65 -21.09 -5.78
CA ARG A 201 11.94 -21.09 -5.09
C ARG A 201 11.83 -20.13 -3.91
N PRO A 202 12.22 -20.55 -2.71
CA PRO A 202 12.28 -19.63 -1.60
C PRO A 202 13.25 -18.52 -1.98
N ILE A 203 12.73 -17.32 -2.24
CA ILE A 203 13.56 -16.12 -2.18
C ILE A 203 14.29 -16.20 -0.85
N SER A 204 15.52 -15.78 -0.84
CA SER A 204 16.40 -15.92 0.33
C SER A 204 15.95 -14.97 1.47
N LEU A 205 14.70 -15.10 1.90
CA LEU A 205 14.15 -14.34 3.05
C LEU A 205 15.01 -14.56 4.30
N ALA A 206 15.63 -15.76 4.41
CA ALA A 206 16.59 -16.04 5.45
C ALA A 206 17.86 -15.17 5.29
N ALA A 207 18.35 -14.98 4.06
CA ALA A 207 19.49 -14.10 3.79
C ALA A 207 19.17 -12.65 4.15
N TRP A 208 17.95 -12.16 3.83
CA TRP A 208 17.49 -10.82 4.20
C TRP A 208 17.32 -10.64 5.72
N GLY A 209 17.26 -11.74 6.48
CA GLY A 209 17.00 -11.69 7.92
C GLY A 209 15.51 -11.56 8.27
N THR A 210 14.61 -11.69 7.31
CA THR A 210 13.16 -11.56 7.48
C THR A 210 12.61 -12.54 8.53
N HIS A 211 13.19 -13.73 8.64
CA HIS A 211 12.74 -14.75 9.61
C HIS A 211 12.80 -14.27 11.06
N SER A 212 13.71 -13.35 11.40
CA SER A 212 13.82 -12.82 12.76
C SER A 212 12.75 -11.80 13.12
N VAL A 213 12.00 -11.33 12.14
CA VAL A 213 11.00 -10.26 12.28
C VAL A 213 9.59 -10.67 11.82
N PHE A 214 9.37 -11.94 11.56
CA PHE A 214 8.02 -12.43 11.30
C PHE A 214 7.08 -12.15 12.47
N PRO A 215 5.81 -11.80 12.18
CA PRO A 215 4.80 -11.64 13.22
C PRO A 215 4.66 -12.90 14.08
N PRO A 216 4.31 -12.78 15.37
CA PRO A 216 4.23 -13.92 16.30
C PRO A 216 3.28 -15.05 15.84
N PHE A 217 2.21 -14.73 15.11
CA PHE A 217 1.26 -15.72 14.58
C PHE A 217 1.87 -16.55 13.43
N PHE A 218 2.96 -16.07 12.83
CA PHE A 218 3.61 -16.71 11.68
C PHE A 218 4.96 -17.32 12.06
N ARG A 219 4.97 -18.22 13.03
CA ARG A 219 6.17 -19.01 13.35
C ARG A 219 6.36 -20.08 12.29
N ILE A 220 7.43 -19.95 11.51
CA ILE A 220 7.78 -20.92 10.48
C ILE A 220 8.56 -22.07 11.14
N ARG A 221 8.00 -23.29 11.11
CA ARG A 221 8.72 -24.51 11.48
C ARG A 221 9.61 -25.01 10.34
N ASN A 222 9.18 -24.77 9.08
CA ASN A 222 9.91 -25.14 7.87
C ASN A 222 10.29 -23.87 7.07
N ARG A 223 11.44 -23.89 6.41
CA ARG A 223 11.96 -22.76 5.59
C ARG A 223 11.12 -22.45 4.35
N ARG A 224 10.08 -23.23 4.07
CA ARG A 224 9.17 -23.02 2.93
C ARG A 224 7.85 -22.45 3.44
N TRP A 225 7.43 -21.34 2.88
CA TRP A 225 6.13 -20.73 3.13
C TRP A 225 5.65 -20.05 1.85
N THR A 226 4.36 -19.81 1.76
CA THR A 226 3.72 -19.12 0.65
C THR A 226 2.99 -17.88 1.15
N MET A 227 2.76 -16.90 0.26
CA MET A 227 1.93 -15.75 0.59
C MET A 227 0.49 -16.16 0.94
N VAL A 228 -0.03 -17.21 0.30
CA VAL A 228 -1.36 -17.76 0.61
C VAL A 228 -1.40 -18.25 2.07
N GLU A 229 -0.38 -18.99 2.52
CA GLU A 229 -0.30 -19.43 3.92
C GLU A 229 -0.17 -18.25 4.88
N PHE A 230 0.67 -17.28 4.55
CA PHE A 230 0.84 -16.07 5.37
C PHE A 230 -0.48 -15.31 5.52
N LEU A 231 -1.18 -15.02 4.42
CA LEU A 231 -2.47 -14.32 4.45
C LEU A 231 -3.57 -15.14 5.14
N THR A 232 -3.59 -16.47 4.94
CA THR A 232 -4.54 -17.34 5.64
C THR A 232 -4.35 -17.27 7.16
N ARG A 233 -3.11 -17.26 7.64
CA ARG A 233 -2.80 -17.14 9.07
C ARG A 233 -3.05 -15.72 9.59
N LEU A 234 -2.74 -14.70 8.78
CA LEU A 234 -2.99 -13.29 9.13
C LEU A 234 -4.50 -13.03 9.30
N THR A 235 -5.32 -13.48 8.35
CA THR A 235 -6.79 -13.36 8.44
C THR A 235 -7.35 -14.08 9.66
N LYS A 236 -6.80 -15.24 10.01
CA LYS A 236 -7.19 -16.00 11.20
C LYS A 236 -6.77 -15.31 12.50
N ALA A 237 -5.59 -14.70 12.52
CA ALA A 237 -5.09 -13.98 13.70
C ALA A 237 -5.88 -12.69 14.00
N HIS A 238 -6.49 -12.08 12.97
CA HIS A 238 -7.22 -10.82 13.08
C HIS A 238 -8.63 -10.93 12.47
N PRO A 239 -9.56 -11.68 13.06
CA PRO A 239 -10.86 -11.98 12.45
C PRO A 239 -11.78 -10.76 12.27
N LYS A 240 -11.52 -9.66 12.99
CA LYS A 240 -12.28 -8.40 12.89
C LYS A 240 -11.71 -7.43 11.85
N VAL A 241 -10.58 -7.75 11.23
CA VAL A 241 -9.90 -6.91 10.24
C VAL A 241 -10.21 -7.43 8.85
N THR A 242 -10.58 -6.56 7.93
CA THR A 242 -10.75 -6.92 6.51
C THR A 242 -9.39 -6.91 5.82
N PHE A 243 -9.08 -8.02 5.14
CA PHE A 243 -7.91 -8.16 4.29
C PHE A 243 -8.36 -8.30 2.84
N ALA A 244 -7.66 -7.64 1.93
CA ALA A 244 -8.03 -7.64 0.54
C ALA A 244 -6.83 -7.71 -0.40
N ARG A 245 -7.08 -8.18 -1.63
CA ARG A 245 -6.12 -8.09 -2.74
C ARG A 245 -6.79 -7.55 -3.99
N PHE A 246 -6.05 -6.70 -4.69
CA PHE A 246 -6.28 -6.39 -6.09
C PHE A 246 -5.17 -7.05 -6.92
N ASN A 247 -5.53 -7.67 -8.05
CA ASN A 247 -4.58 -8.19 -9.02
C ASN A 247 -5.14 -8.08 -10.43
N HIS A 248 -4.26 -7.91 -11.42
CA HIS A 248 -4.55 -8.28 -12.80
C HIS A 248 -4.23 -9.76 -13.00
N ALA A 249 -5.04 -10.45 -13.81
CA ALA A 249 -4.93 -11.90 -14.00
C ALA A 249 -3.61 -12.32 -14.64
N SER A 250 -3.10 -11.51 -15.57
CA SER A 250 -1.87 -11.73 -16.35
C SER A 250 -0.88 -10.58 -16.12
N ASP A 251 -0.67 -10.17 -14.88
CA ASP A 251 0.22 -9.06 -14.50
C ASP A 251 1.66 -9.29 -14.98
N ASP A 252 2.09 -8.54 -16.00
CA ASP A 252 3.38 -8.71 -16.70
C ASP A 252 4.59 -8.64 -15.76
N VAL A 253 4.53 -7.79 -14.75
CA VAL A 253 5.63 -7.63 -13.78
C VAL A 253 5.69 -8.82 -12.85
N GLN A 254 4.54 -9.26 -12.32
CA GLN A 254 4.48 -10.43 -11.46
C GLN A 254 4.85 -11.71 -12.23
N GLU A 255 4.44 -11.84 -13.49
CA GLU A 255 4.84 -12.95 -14.36
C GLU A 255 6.35 -12.98 -14.61
N ARG A 256 6.97 -11.81 -14.84
CA ARG A 256 8.44 -11.71 -14.95
C ARG A 256 9.15 -12.22 -13.69
N PHE A 257 8.70 -11.84 -12.50
CA PHE A 257 9.25 -12.34 -11.24
C PHE A 257 8.96 -13.83 -11.06
N TYR A 258 7.76 -14.27 -11.44
CA TYR A 258 7.38 -15.68 -11.40
C TYR A 258 8.28 -16.53 -12.31
N ALA A 259 8.55 -16.08 -13.54
CA ALA A 259 9.47 -16.77 -14.47
C ALA A 259 10.89 -16.86 -13.91
N ALA A 260 11.38 -15.80 -13.24
CA ALA A 260 12.74 -15.80 -12.67
C ALA A 260 12.88 -16.68 -11.41
N LEU A 261 11.79 -16.86 -10.66
CA LEU A 261 11.80 -17.54 -9.35
C LEU A 261 10.84 -18.74 -9.28
N GLY A 262 10.04 -18.95 -10.30
CA GLY A 262 9.08 -20.03 -10.45
C GLY A 262 9.43 -21.02 -11.56
N PRO A 263 8.64 -22.11 -11.71
CA PRO A 263 8.91 -23.15 -12.70
C PRO A 263 8.50 -22.78 -14.13
N ASP A 264 7.40 -22.04 -14.31
CA ASP A 264 6.80 -21.76 -15.62
C ASP A 264 5.91 -20.50 -15.57
N PRO A 265 6.20 -19.46 -16.37
CA PRO A 265 5.38 -18.25 -16.42
C PRO A 265 3.94 -18.51 -16.90
N SER A 266 3.72 -19.52 -17.77
CA SER A 266 2.37 -19.88 -18.24
C SER A 266 1.45 -20.38 -17.12
N GLY A 267 2.02 -20.77 -15.99
CA GLY A 267 1.27 -21.19 -14.80
C GLY A 267 0.87 -20.07 -13.84
N PHE A 268 1.21 -18.79 -14.10
CA PHE A 268 0.95 -17.69 -13.16
C PHE A 268 -0.54 -17.47 -12.90
N GLU A 269 -1.33 -17.18 -13.93
CA GLU A 269 -2.77 -16.92 -13.77
C GLU A 269 -3.54 -18.09 -13.15
N PRO A 270 -3.39 -19.35 -13.59
CA PRO A 270 -4.05 -20.50 -12.93
C PRO A 270 -3.71 -20.61 -11.44
N ARG A 271 -2.46 -20.32 -11.06
CA ARG A 271 -2.01 -20.32 -9.66
C ARG A 271 -2.57 -19.15 -8.88
N LEU A 272 -2.64 -17.95 -9.49
CA LEU A 272 -3.28 -16.78 -8.88
C LEU A 272 -4.75 -17.09 -8.58
N ARG A 273 -5.49 -17.63 -9.56
CA ARG A 273 -6.91 -18.02 -9.39
C ARG A 273 -7.08 -19.12 -8.33
N ALA A 274 -6.15 -20.08 -8.25
CA ALA A 274 -6.16 -21.10 -7.20
C ALA A 274 -5.93 -20.48 -5.81
N ALA A 275 -4.97 -19.55 -5.70
CA ALA A 275 -4.72 -18.80 -4.47
C ALA A 275 -5.95 -17.99 -4.02
N GLU A 276 -6.65 -17.35 -4.96
CA GLU A 276 -7.89 -16.61 -4.68
C GLU A 276 -8.99 -17.54 -4.15
N ARG A 277 -9.19 -18.72 -4.75
CA ARG A 277 -10.17 -19.70 -4.25
C ARG A 277 -9.92 -20.11 -2.81
N VAL A 278 -8.66 -20.30 -2.41
CA VAL A 278 -8.30 -20.63 -1.02
C VAL A 278 -8.58 -19.46 -0.07
N LEU A 279 -8.16 -18.25 -0.44
CA LEU A 279 -8.31 -17.08 0.42
C LEU A 279 -9.77 -16.63 0.55
N LYS A 280 -10.59 -16.75 -0.50
CA LYS A 280 -12.03 -16.44 -0.46
C LYS A 280 -12.84 -17.31 0.51
N GLN A 281 -12.28 -18.42 1.00
CA GLN A 281 -12.89 -19.20 2.08
C GLN A 281 -12.77 -18.48 3.45
N ARG A 282 -12.00 -17.43 3.56
CA ARG A 282 -11.87 -16.63 4.79
C ARG A 282 -12.99 -15.57 4.83
N PRO A 283 -13.79 -15.49 5.91
CA PRO A 283 -14.94 -14.58 5.98
C PRO A 283 -14.53 -13.10 5.93
N ASN A 284 -13.33 -12.78 6.38
CA ASN A 284 -12.77 -11.42 6.41
C ASN A 284 -11.77 -11.14 5.27
N TYR A 285 -11.86 -11.89 4.17
CA TYR A 285 -11.06 -11.67 2.97
C TYR A 285 -11.92 -11.19 1.80
N ARG A 286 -11.40 -10.24 1.03
CA ARG A 286 -12.02 -9.71 -0.19
C ARG A 286 -10.99 -9.68 -1.33
N SER A 287 -11.46 -9.77 -2.56
CA SER A 287 -10.58 -9.66 -3.73
C SER A 287 -11.25 -8.91 -4.88
N TYR A 288 -10.44 -8.26 -5.67
CA TYR A 288 -10.80 -7.67 -6.94
C TYR A 288 -9.81 -8.22 -7.98
N LEU A 289 -10.27 -9.03 -8.92
CA LEU A 289 -9.45 -9.62 -9.97
C LEU A 289 -9.84 -9.01 -11.33
N ALA A 290 -8.99 -8.18 -11.87
CA ALA A 290 -9.14 -7.59 -13.20
C ALA A 290 -8.51 -8.49 -14.27
N CYS A 291 -9.02 -8.43 -15.50
CA CYS A 291 -8.31 -8.96 -16.66
C CYS A 291 -7.17 -8.02 -17.10
N GLY A 292 -6.29 -8.54 -17.95
CA GLY A 292 -5.17 -7.78 -18.50
C GLY A 292 -3.86 -7.96 -17.75
N GLY A 293 -2.80 -7.30 -18.27
CA GLY A 293 -1.42 -7.48 -17.87
C GLY A 293 -0.84 -6.31 -17.05
N ASN A 294 -1.64 -5.30 -16.74
CA ASN A 294 -1.13 -4.11 -16.04
C ASN A 294 -0.67 -4.46 -14.62
N HIS A 295 0.26 -3.64 -14.11
CA HIS A 295 0.85 -3.80 -12.79
C HIS A 295 0.53 -2.61 -11.93
N CYS A 296 -0.12 -2.83 -10.78
CA CYS A 296 -0.63 -1.84 -9.85
C CYS A 296 -1.66 -0.87 -10.48
N ALA A 297 -2.71 -0.59 -9.76
CA ALA A 297 -3.78 0.28 -10.24
C ALA A 297 -4.07 1.45 -9.29
N LEU A 298 -3.79 1.31 -7.97
CA LEU A 298 -4.24 2.28 -6.98
C LEU A 298 -3.61 3.67 -7.13
N GLU A 299 -2.36 3.76 -7.60
CA GLU A 299 -1.62 5.01 -7.79
C GLU A 299 -1.60 5.50 -9.25
N ARG A 300 -2.51 4.93 -10.09
CA ARG A 300 -2.60 5.21 -11.53
C ARG A 300 -4.00 5.64 -11.92
N TYR A 301 -4.16 6.10 -13.19
CA TYR A 301 -5.46 6.49 -13.74
C TYR A 301 -6.48 5.35 -13.73
N GLU A 302 -6.05 4.09 -13.72
CA GLU A 302 -6.91 2.91 -13.62
C GLU A 302 -7.72 2.87 -12.32
N PHE A 303 -7.23 3.51 -11.26
CA PHE A 303 -7.98 3.69 -10.02
C PHE A 303 -9.37 4.28 -10.28
N ASP A 304 -9.46 5.24 -11.20
CA ASP A 304 -10.66 5.99 -11.50
C ASP A 304 -11.51 5.42 -12.66
N SER A 305 -10.95 4.48 -13.43
CA SER A 305 -11.59 4.00 -14.67
C SER A 305 -11.88 2.52 -14.72
N LEU A 306 -11.10 1.69 -14.00
CA LEU A 306 -11.18 0.24 -14.08
C LEU A 306 -12.49 -0.30 -13.49
N ARG A 307 -13.20 -1.12 -14.29
CA ARG A 307 -14.43 -1.80 -13.86
C ARG A 307 -14.35 -3.29 -14.12
N VAL A 308 -14.80 -4.07 -13.16
CA VAL A 308 -15.02 -5.51 -13.29
C VAL A 308 -16.43 -5.83 -12.78
N GLU A 309 -17.22 -6.54 -13.57
CA GLU A 309 -18.62 -6.87 -13.25
C GLU A 309 -19.45 -5.64 -12.81
N GLY A 310 -19.19 -4.47 -13.47
CA GLY A 310 -19.84 -3.20 -13.19
C GLY A 310 -19.32 -2.46 -11.95
N VAL A 311 -18.44 -3.06 -11.15
CA VAL A 311 -17.85 -2.45 -9.95
C VAL A 311 -16.67 -1.58 -10.34
N LEU A 312 -16.72 -0.28 -10.06
CA LEU A 312 -15.59 0.64 -10.25
C LEU A 312 -14.55 0.42 -9.14
N LEU A 313 -13.27 0.30 -9.50
CA LEU A 313 -12.19 0.05 -8.54
C LEU A 313 -12.12 1.13 -7.45
N ARG A 314 -12.20 2.39 -7.82
CA ARG A 314 -12.20 3.53 -6.89
C ARG A 314 -13.27 3.40 -5.81
N ASP A 315 -14.49 3.08 -6.20
CA ASP A 315 -15.61 2.97 -5.27
C ASP A 315 -15.44 1.74 -4.35
N TRP A 316 -14.97 0.63 -4.92
CA TRP A 316 -14.66 -0.58 -4.17
C TRP A 316 -13.58 -0.35 -3.10
N VAL A 317 -12.51 0.36 -3.46
CA VAL A 317 -11.43 0.73 -2.52
C VAL A 317 -11.93 1.70 -1.46
N ALA A 318 -12.75 2.68 -1.83
CA ALA A 318 -13.33 3.63 -0.90
C ALA A 318 -14.20 2.95 0.15
N ASP A 319 -15.01 1.98 -0.26
CA ASP A 319 -15.86 1.22 0.65
C ASP A 319 -15.03 0.32 1.57
N LEU A 320 -14.01 -0.35 1.06
CA LEU A 320 -13.05 -1.10 1.87
C LEU A 320 -12.38 -0.21 2.92
N ALA A 321 -11.84 0.94 2.50
CA ALA A 321 -11.15 1.86 3.40
C ALA A 321 -12.06 2.38 4.52
N ARG A 322 -13.36 2.52 4.23
CA ARG A 322 -14.38 2.90 5.22
C ARG A 322 -14.93 1.72 6.01
N GLY A 323 -14.44 0.49 5.77
CA GLY A 323 -14.83 -0.74 6.44
C GLY A 323 -16.25 -1.20 6.07
N ARG A 324 -16.72 -0.85 4.89
CA ARG A 324 -17.95 -1.39 4.32
C ARG A 324 -17.70 -2.76 3.74
N ASP A 325 -18.73 -3.59 3.69
CA ASP A 325 -18.66 -4.87 2.98
C ASP A 325 -18.71 -4.63 1.47
N VAL A 326 -17.89 -5.39 0.73
CA VAL A 326 -17.75 -5.27 -0.72
C VAL A 326 -17.83 -6.63 -1.40
N ARG A 327 -18.32 -6.64 -2.64
CA ARG A 327 -18.28 -7.82 -3.49
C ARG A 327 -16.84 -8.18 -3.86
N CYS A 328 -16.65 -9.40 -4.41
CA CYS A 328 -15.38 -9.88 -4.95
C CYS A 328 -15.45 -9.99 -6.48
N PRO A 329 -15.42 -8.88 -7.23
CA PRO A 329 -15.51 -8.91 -8.68
C PRO A 329 -14.34 -9.68 -9.28
N THR A 330 -14.63 -10.47 -10.29
CA THR A 330 -13.65 -11.38 -10.90
C THR A 330 -13.84 -11.40 -12.39
N CYS A 331 -12.83 -11.01 -13.15
CA CYS A 331 -12.85 -11.18 -14.60
C CYS A 331 -12.83 -12.67 -14.98
N ARG A 332 -13.52 -13.01 -16.06
CA ARG A 332 -13.66 -14.37 -16.61
C ARG A 332 -12.63 -14.64 -17.71
#